data_6179c7f032682838bd0460969d68049c
#
_entry.id   6179c7f032682838bd0460969d68049c
#
_cell.length_a   1.000
_cell.length_b   1.000
_cell.length_c   1.000
_cell.angle_alpha   90.00
_cell.angle_beta   90.00
_cell.angle_gamma   90.00
#
_symmetry.space_group_name_H-M   'P 1'
#
loop_
_entity.id
_entity.type
_entity.pdbx_description
1 polymer ?
#
loop_
_entity_poly.entity_id
_entity_poly.type
_entity_poly.pdbx_seq_one_letter_code
_entity_poly.pdbx_strand_id
1 'polypeptide(L)'
;MEKSIRSTILSSFIILSLAVLINPNCASAQSIGKNQINIRSGPSLRSRVLFQAPLGYPIKIEKEQGNWVFFRDWVGETGWVYKPFVSNISTAVILVSRANLRSGPGIRYNLVGQAKEGDIYKILEKHGKWCRLGYYYGDKPVGWVDSSLIFGD
;
A
#
# COMPACT_ATOMS: atom_id res chain seq x y z
N MET A 1 7.12 -77.87 -19.73
CA MET A 1 7.06 -77.07 -18.48
C MET A 1 7.43 -75.66 -18.79
N GLU A 2 6.45 -74.82 -19.06
CA GLU A 2 6.66 -73.40 -19.38
C GLU A 2 6.27 -72.56 -18.17
N LYS A 3 7.26 -71.88 -17.61
CA LYS A 3 7.03 -70.90 -16.49
C LYS A 3 6.74 -69.54 -17.05
N SER A 4 5.46 -69.13 -16.98
CA SER A 4 5.01 -67.78 -17.27
C SER A 4 5.53 -66.77 -16.25
N ILE A 5 6.34 -65.84 -16.71
CA ILE A 5 6.80 -64.69 -15.92
C ILE A 5 5.79 -63.59 -16.11
N ARG A 6 4.99 -63.33 -15.06
CA ARG A 6 4.10 -62.14 -15.01
C ARG A 6 4.91 -60.92 -14.66
N SER A 7 5.11 -60.03 -15.64
CA SER A 7 5.70 -58.70 -15.44
C SER A 7 4.62 -57.79 -14.82
N THR A 8 4.90 -57.36 -13.57
CA THR A 8 4.10 -56.39 -12.86
C THR A 8 4.62 -55.00 -13.21
N ILE A 9 3.90 -54.29 -14.05
CA ILE A 9 4.21 -52.88 -14.38
C ILE A 9 3.72 -52.04 -13.21
N LEU A 10 4.64 -51.50 -12.43
CA LEU A 10 4.36 -50.54 -11.38
C LEU A 10 4.25 -49.14 -12.00
N SER A 11 3.02 -48.68 -12.23
CA SER A 11 2.76 -47.31 -12.70
C SER A 11 2.99 -46.35 -11.55
N SER A 12 4.16 -45.69 -11.56
CA SER A 12 4.43 -44.56 -10.67
C SER A 12 3.65 -43.32 -11.15
N PHE A 13 2.56 -43.01 -10.48
CA PHE A 13 1.90 -41.73 -10.62
C PHE A 13 2.73 -40.62 -9.95
N ILE A 14 3.46 -39.86 -10.76
CA ILE A 14 4.11 -38.61 -10.30
C ILE A 14 3.00 -37.58 -10.16
N ILE A 15 2.55 -37.34 -8.94
CA ILE A 15 1.69 -36.19 -8.61
C ILE A 15 2.58 -34.96 -8.63
N LEU A 16 2.53 -34.24 -9.76
CA LEU A 16 3.13 -32.92 -9.89
C LEU A 16 2.26 -31.93 -9.10
N SER A 17 2.60 -31.73 -7.82
CA SER A 17 1.97 -30.69 -7.02
C SER A 17 2.38 -29.33 -7.58
N LEU A 18 1.47 -28.69 -8.30
CA LEU A 18 1.58 -27.31 -8.73
C LEU A 18 1.50 -26.44 -7.46
N ALA A 19 2.66 -26.11 -6.89
CA ALA A 19 2.76 -25.12 -5.83
C ALA A 19 2.35 -23.77 -6.44
N VAL A 20 1.11 -23.37 -6.21
CA VAL A 20 0.66 -22.00 -6.44
C VAL A 20 1.45 -21.14 -5.48
N LEU A 21 2.48 -20.48 -6.00
CA LEU A 21 3.17 -19.39 -5.30
C LEU A 21 2.15 -18.27 -5.12
N ILE A 22 1.43 -18.31 -4.01
CA ILE A 22 0.69 -17.16 -3.52
C ILE A 22 1.77 -16.16 -3.14
N ASN A 23 2.14 -15.27 -4.08
CA ASN A 23 2.81 -14.04 -3.72
C ASN A 23 1.86 -13.32 -2.77
N PRO A 24 2.18 -13.13 -1.49
CA PRO A 24 1.50 -12.14 -0.71
C PRO A 24 1.87 -10.82 -1.41
N ASN A 25 0.99 -10.36 -2.28
CA ASN A 25 1.04 -8.99 -2.76
C ASN A 25 0.99 -8.15 -1.49
N CYS A 26 2.16 -7.75 -1.01
CA CYS A 26 2.29 -6.65 -0.09
C CYS A 26 1.61 -5.51 -0.84
N ALA A 27 0.36 -5.23 -0.49
CA ALA A 27 -0.39 -4.15 -1.11
C ALA A 27 0.43 -2.89 -0.82
N SER A 28 1.26 -2.52 -1.80
CA SER A 28 2.04 -1.30 -1.72
C SER A 28 1.02 -0.20 -1.53
N ALA A 29 1.11 0.51 -0.43
CA ALA A 29 0.27 1.65 -0.18
C ALA A 29 0.44 2.60 -1.36
N GLN A 30 -0.64 2.80 -2.10
CA GLN A 30 -0.70 3.70 -3.25
C GLN A 30 -1.30 5.02 -2.79
N SER A 31 -1.21 6.03 -3.62
CA SER A 31 -1.72 7.35 -3.28
C SER A 31 -2.49 7.99 -4.44
N ILE A 32 -3.24 9.03 -4.14
CA ILE A 32 -3.84 9.89 -5.15
C ILE A 32 -2.75 10.77 -5.75
N GLY A 33 -2.56 10.68 -7.07
CA GLY A 33 -1.46 11.33 -7.80
C GLY A 33 -1.72 12.77 -8.23
N LYS A 34 -2.90 13.33 -7.92
CA LYS A 34 -3.28 14.70 -8.26
C LYS A 34 -4.08 15.32 -7.12
N ASN A 35 -4.17 16.65 -7.11
CA ASN A 35 -4.96 17.37 -6.12
C ASN A 35 -6.44 17.41 -6.49
N GLN A 36 -7.33 17.49 -5.49
CA GLN A 36 -8.79 17.67 -5.64
C GLN A 36 -9.45 16.59 -6.52
N ILE A 37 -9.05 15.33 -6.35
CA ILE A 37 -9.65 14.22 -7.09
C ILE A 37 -10.96 13.79 -6.45
N ASN A 38 -12.02 13.75 -7.26
CA ASN A 38 -13.33 13.29 -6.81
C ASN A 38 -13.32 11.79 -6.49
N ILE A 39 -13.65 11.47 -5.26
CA ILE A 39 -13.94 10.12 -4.80
C ILE A 39 -15.44 9.89 -4.89
N ARG A 40 -15.85 8.77 -5.48
CA ARG A 40 -17.24 8.53 -5.87
C ARG A 40 -17.85 7.31 -5.21
N SER A 41 -19.17 7.27 -5.13
CA SER A 41 -19.94 6.14 -4.58
C SER A 41 -19.97 4.90 -5.47
N GLY A 42 -19.53 5.00 -6.74
CA GLY A 42 -19.52 3.90 -7.70
C GLY A 42 -18.54 4.14 -8.84
N PRO A 43 -18.25 3.10 -9.65
CA PRO A 43 -17.25 3.12 -10.72
C PRO A 43 -17.78 3.81 -12.00
N SER A 44 -18.23 5.07 -11.88
CA SER A 44 -18.76 5.85 -13.00
C SER A 44 -18.64 7.35 -12.74
N LEU A 45 -18.45 8.14 -13.79
CA LEU A 45 -18.50 9.60 -13.72
C LEU A 45 -19.87 10.13 -13.30
N ARG A 46 -20.94 9.35 -13.48
CA ARG A 46 -22.31 9.69 -13.05
C ARG A 46 -22.57 9.38 -11.59
N SER A 47 -21.71 8.59 -10.94
CA SER A 47 -21.83 8.28 -9.51
C SER A 47 -21.60 9.52 -8.67
N ARG A 48 -22.34 9.62 -7.56
CA ARG A 48 -22.25 10.77 -6.62
C ARG A 48 -20.82 10.92 -6.12
N VAL A 49 -20.35 12.17 -6.05
CA VAL A 49 -19.08 12.52 -5.38
C VAL A 49 -19.30 12.42 -3.87
N LEU A 50 -18.43 11.67 -3.19
CA LEU A 50 -18.45 11.53 -1.74
C LEU A 50 -17.62 12.63 -1.09
N PHE A 51 -16.37 12.79 -1.56
CA PHE A 51 -15.44 13.82 -1.14
C PHE A 51 -14.36 14.05 -2.20
N GLN A 52 -13.49 15.03 -1.97
CA GLN A 52 -12.31 15.29 -2.79
C GLN A 52 -11.03 14.95 -2.03
N ALA A 53 -10.20 14.07 -2.62
CA ALA A 53 -8.93 13.70 -2.06
C ALA A 53 -7.81 14.65 -2.52
N PRO A 54 -6.92 15.07 -1.61
CA PRO A 54 -5.73 15.85 -1.96
C PRO A 54 -4.65 14.98 -2.61
N LEU A 55 -3.65 15.63 -3.19
CA LEU A 55 -2.44 14.97 -3.67
C LEU A 55 -1.77 14.17 -2.55
N GLY A 56 -1.33 12.96 -2.87
CA GLY A 56 -0.65 12.10 -1.92
C GLY A 56 -1.58 11.38 -0.94
N TYR A 57 -2.90 11.57 -1.01
CA TYR A 57 -3.86 10.88 -0.14
C TYR A 57 -3.62 9.37 -0.18
N PRO A 58 -3.19 8.73 0.94
CA PRO A 58 -2.85 7.32 0.94
C PRO A 58 -4.11 6.45 0.88
N ILE A 59 -4.08 5.43 0.02
CA ILE A 59 -5.19 4.52 -0.20
C ILE A 59 -4.74 3.06 -0.14
N LYS A 60 -5.56 2.22 0.43
CA LYS A 60 -5.43 0.77 0.35
C LYS A 60 -6.43 0.24 -0.67
N ILE A 61 -5.93 -0.22 -1.81
CA ILE A 61 -6.77 -0.77 -2.87
C ILE A 61 -7.34 -2.12 -2.42
N GLU A 62 -8.67 -2.27 -2.56
CA GLU A 62 -9.38 -3.51 -2.25
C GLU A 62 -9.83 -4.25 -3.52
N LYS A 63 -10.19 -3.53 -4.56
CA LYS A 63 -10.59 -4.12 -5.86
C LYS A 63 -10.51 -3.13 -7.00
N GLU A 64 -10.51 -3.67 -8.22
CA GLU A 64 -10.53 -2.90 -9.46
C GLU A 64 -11.72 -3.34 -10.33
N GLN A 65 -12.29 -2.39 -11.08
CA GLN A 65 -13.34 -2.63 -12.05
C GLN A 65 -13.16 -1.71 -13.26
N GLY A 66 -12.67 -2.28 -14.37
CA GLY A 66 -12.30 -1.51 -15.56
C GLY A 66 -11.25 -0.44 -15.22
N ASN A 67 -11.56 0.81 -15.51
CA ASN A 67 -10.69 1.95 -15.19
C ASN A 67 -10.98 2.57 -13.81
N TRP A 68 -11.60 1.84 -12.90
CA TRP A 68 -11.93 2.30 -11.58
C TRP A 68 -11.33 1.42 -10.50
N VAL A 69 -10.88 2.08 -9.41
CA VAL A 69 -10.27 1.46 -8.25
C VAL A 69 -11.15 1.74 -7.03
N PHE A 70 -11.51 0.69 -6.31
CA PHE A 70 -12.16 0.80 -5.00
C PHE A 70 -11.13 0.65 -3.90
N PHE A 71 -11.15 1.58 -2.97
CA PHE A 71 -10.16 1.64 -1.89
C PHE A 71 -10.81 1.89 -0.54
N ARG A 72 -10.01 1.71 0.51
CA ARG A 72 -10.27 2.12 1.89
C ARG A 72 -9.13 3.01 2.37
N ASP A 73 -9.46 4.02 3.17
CA ASP A 73 -8.52 4.90 3.82
C ASP A 73 -8.29 4.54 5.31
N TRP A 74 -7.54 5.40 6.03
CA TRP A 74 -7.15 5.17 7.43
C TRP A 74 -8.27 5.36 8.44
N VAL A 75 -9.32 6.08 8.10
CA VAL A 75 -10.52 6.23 8.97
C VAL A 75 -11.60 5.21 8.64
N GLY A 76 -11.35 4.35 7.65
CA GLY A 76 -12.27 3.31 7.21
C GLY A 76 -13.27 3.77 6.14
N GLU A 77 -13.15 4.99 5.63
CA GLU A 77 -13.96 5.45 4.51
C GLU A 77 -13.58 4.74 3.22
N THR A 78 -14.55 4.53 2.37
CA THR A 78 -14.39 3.81 1.11
C THR A 78 -14.94 4.60 -0.06
N GLY A 79 -14.39 4.37 -1.23
CA GLY A 79 -14.89 4.99 -2.45
C GLY A 79 -14.18 4.52 -3.70
N TRP A 80 -14.67 5.00 -4.82
CA TRP A 80 -14.14 4.71 -6.14
C TRP A 80 -13.39 5.91 -6.68
N VAL A 81 -12.20 5.64 -7.22
CA VAL A 81 -11.39 6.62 -7.93
C VAL A 81 -11.07 6.14 -9.34
N TYR A 82 -10.97 7.05 -10.28
CA TYR A 82 -10.54 6.74 -11.65
C TYR A 82 -9.05 6.37 -11.65
N LYS A 83 -8.73 5.17 -12.13
CA LYS A 83 -7.40 4.54 -12.06
C LYS A 83 -6.23 5.44 -12.53
N PRO A 84 -6.36 6.24 -13.60
CA PRO A 84 -5.30 7.17 -14.01
C PRO A 84 -4.93 8.25 -12.99
N PHE A 85 -5.72 8.43 -11.94
CA PHE A 85 -5.41 9.35 -10.84
C PHE A 85 -4.70 8.66 -9.65
N VAL A 86 -4.52 7.34 -9.72
CA VAL A 86 -3.76 6.59 -8.71
C VAL A 86 -2.30 6.60 -9.08
N SER A 87 -1.46 6.89 -8.10
CA SER A 87 0.01 6.92 -8.20
C SER A 87 0.63 5.73 -7.47
N ASN A 88 1.73 5.22 -8.01
CA ASN A 88 2.56 4.20 -7.34
C ASN A 88 3.51 4.81 -6.28
N ILE A 89 3.41 6.11 -6.02
CA ILE A 89 4.18 6.76 -4.96
C ILE A 89 3.56 6.36 -3.62
N SER A 90 4.33 5.69 -2.78
CA SER A 90 3.94 5.38 -1.41
C SER A 90 3.96 6.65 -0.57
N THR A 91 2.85 6.92 0.11
CA THR A 91 2.71 8.05 1.01
C THR A 91 2.19 7.59 2.36
N ALA A 92 2.39 8.40 3.37
CA ALA A 92 1.88 8.17 4.72
C ALA A 92 1.12 9.40 5.21
N VAL A 93 0.05 9.17 5.97
CA VAL A 93 -0.63 10.20 6.75
C VAL A 93 -0.33 9.98 8.23
N ILE A 94 -0.11 11.06 8.95
CA ILE A 94 0.12 11.05 10.41
C ILE A 94 -1.20 10.79 11.12
N LEU A 95 -1.22 9.81 12.04
CA LEU A 95 -2.43 9.35 12.76
C LEU A 95 -2.58 9.96 14.15
N VAL A 96 -1.58 10.67 14.65
CA VAL A 96 -1.53 11.20 16.01
C VAL A 96 -1.42 12.71 16.00
N SER A 97 -1.93 13.36 17.04
CA SER A 97 -1.91 14.83 17.14
C SER A 97 -0.50 15.43 17.00
N ARG A 98 0.54 14.66 17.38
CA ARG A 98 1.95 15.06 17.26
C ARG A 98 2.86 13.85 17.12
N ALA A 99 3.55 13.75 16.00
CA ALA A 99 4.58 12.75 15.72
C ALA A 99 5.97 13.41 15.73
N ASN A 100 6.91 12.83 16.45
CA ASN A 100 8.30 13.28 16.46
C ASN A 100 9.02 12.79 15.21
N LEU A 101 9.66 13.71 14.50
CA LEU A 101 10.54 13.42 13.37
C LEU A 101 11.99 13.44 13.84
N ARG A 102 12.76 12.39 13.51
CA ARG A 102 14.12 12.19 13.99
C ARG A 102 15.13 12.19 12.85
N SER A 103 16.40 12.44 13.19
CA SER A 103 17.49 12.45 12.20
C SER A 103 17.87 11.06 11.69
N GLY A 104 17.41 9.99 12.34
CA GLY A 104 17.67 8.59 11.96
C GLY A 104 16.63 7.62 12.49
N PRO A 105 16.71 6.35 12.08
CA PRO A 105 15.73 5.31 12.37
C PRO A 105 15.85 4.76 13.81
N GLY A 106 15.44 5.53 14.80
CA GLY A 106 15.47 5.09 16.20
C GLY A 106 15.21 6.23 17.19
N ILE A 107 14.80 5.85 18.40
CA ILE A 107 14.48 6.80 19.49
C ILE A 107 15.72 7.56 20.02
N ARG A 108 16.92 7.01 19.79
CA ARG A 108 18.21 7.64 20.21
C ARG A 108 18.67 8.76 19.27
N TYR A 109 18.08 8.86 18.08
CA TYR A 109 18.41 9.92 17.13
C TYR A 109 17.76 11.23 17.53
N ASN A 110 18.44 12.34 17.22
CA ASN A 110 17.98 13.67 17.56
C ASN A 110 16.63 14.01 16.95
N LEU A 111 15.81 14.75 17.67
CA LEU A 111 14.60 15.36 17.16
C LEU A 111 14.97 16.44 16.14
N VAL A 112 14.42 16.36 14.93
CA VAL A 112 14.64 17.33 13.85
C VAL A 112 13.37 18.09 13.47
N GLY A 113 12.21 17.65 13.96
CA GLY A 113 10.92 18.29 13.69
C GLY A 113 9.77 17.53 14.31
N GLN A 114 8.58 18.03 14.03
CA GLN A 114 7.31 17.40 14.42
C GLN A 114 6.32 17.48 13.26
N ALA A 115 5.50 16.45 13.11
CA ALA A 115 4.38 16.41 12.18
C ALA A 115 3.07 16.33 12.96
N LYS A 116 1.99 16.77 12.34
CA LYS A 116 0.63 16.82 12.93
C LYS A 116 -0.28 15.79 12.31
N GLU A 117 -1.33 15.44 13.01
CA GLU A 117 -2.41 14.59 12.50
C GLU A 117 -2.94 15.13 11.17
N GLY A 118 -3.08 14.22 10.20
CA GLY A 118 -3.53 14.55 8.85
C GLY A 118 -2.44 15.05 7.90
N ASP A 119 -1.22 15.35 8.38
CA ASP A 119 -0.10 15.68 7.50
C ASP A 119 0.23 14.48 6.60
N ILE A 120 0.40 14.73 5.30
CA ILE A 120 0.73 13.70 4.31
C ILE A 120 2.14 13.90 3.80
N TYR A 121 2.91 12.82 3.81
CA TYR A 121 4.30 12.79 3.34
C TYR A 121 4.54 11.63 2.39
N LYS A 122 5.52 11.76 1.50
CA LYS A 122 6.07 10.65 0.72
C LYS A 122 6.92 9.78 1.62
N ILE A 123 6.83 8.46 1.47
CA ILE A 123 7.75 7.51 2.09
C ILE A 123 8.97 7.38 1.19
N LEU A 124 10.13 7.79 1.68
CA LEU A 124 11.40 7.76 0.95
C LEU A 124 12.16 6.45 1.19
N GLU A 125 12.07 5.93 2.43
CA GLU A 125 12.87 4.78 2.88
C GLU A 125 12.19 4.11 4.07
N LYS A 126 12.41 2.80 4.23
CA LYS A 126 11.98 2.01 5.40
C LYS A 126 13.18 1.31 6.03
N HIS A 127 13.27 1.35 7.36
CA HIS A 127 14.27 0.64 8.14
C HIS A 127 13.65 0.07 9.42
N GLY A 128 13.38 -1.23 9.42
CA GLY A 128 12.60 -1.86 10.48
C GLY A 128 11.23 -1.19 10.64
N LYS A 129 10.93 -0.74 11.85
CA LYS A 129 9.69 0.00 12.15
C LYS A 129 9.80 1.52 11.92
N TRP A 130 10.80 2.00 11.23
CA TRP A 130 11.03 3.42 10.97
C TRP A 130 10.87 3.74 9.51
N CYS A 131 10.09 4.80 9.22
CA CYS A 131 9.89 5.34 7.88
C CYS A 131 10.53 6.70 7.77
N ARG A 132 11.35 6.89 6.72
CA ARG A 132 11.90 8.20 6.37
C ARG A 132 10.88 8.92 5.50
N LEU A 133 10.41 10.04 5.98
CA LEU A 133 9.42 10.86 5.30
C LEU A 133 10.08 12.01 4.53
N GLY A 134 9.43 12.43 3.45
CA GLY A 134 9.83 13.57 2.65
C GLY A 134 8.63 14.27 2.02
N TYR A 135 8.85 15.42 1.42
CA TYR A 135 7.82 16.10 0.66
C TYR A 135 7.47 15.33 -0.61
N TYR A 136 6.21 15.41 -1.05
CA TYR A 136 5.72 14.68 -2.22
C TYR A 136 6.53 15.02 -3.48
N TYR A 137 6.90 16.27 -3.67
CA TYR A 137 7.77 16.72 -4.76
C TYR A 137 9.19 16.98 -4.27
N GLY A 138 10.19 16.58 -5.07
CA GLY A 138 11.61 16.89 -4.86
C GLY A 138 12.33 16.04 -3.82
N ASP A 139 11.67 15.03 -3.25
CA ASP A 139 12.27 14.03 -2.32
C ASP A 139 13.07 14.63 -1.14
N LYS A 140 12.81 15.89 -0.78
CA LYS A 140 13.46 16.54 0.36
C LYS A 140 13.02 15.87 1.66
N PRO A 141 13.92 15.24 2.42
CA PRO A 141 13.56 14.54 3.65
C PRO A 141 13.15 15.53 4.74
N VAL A 142 12.18 15.11 5.55
CA VAL A 142 11.72 15.82 6.75
C VAL A 142 12.12 15.12 8.04
N GLY A 143 12.38 13.82 8.00
CA GLY A 143 12.84 13.04 9.15
C GLY A 143 12.31 11.61 9.16
N TRP A 144 12.68 10.86 10.19
CA TRP A 144 12.26 9.49 10.45
C TRP A 144 11.14 9.47 11.50
N VAL A 145 10.11 8.68 11.23
CA VAL A 145 8.95 8.46 12.11
C VAL A 145 8.77 6.97 12.39
N ASP A 146 8.24 6.63 13.56
CA ASP A 146 7.82 5.26 13.88
C ASP A 146 6.57 4.90 13.05
N SER A 147 6.58 3.75 12.38
CA SER A 147 5.48 3.33 11.49
C SER A 147 4.16 3.14 12.23
N SER A 148 4.17 2.90 13.53
CA SER A 148 2.95 2.81 14.33
C SER A 148 2.17 4.14 14.44
N LEU A 149 2.78 5.26 14.06
CA LEU A 149 2.20 6.61 14.11
C LEU A 149 1.63 7.06 12.76
N ILE A 150 1.70 6.22 11.74
CA ILE A 150 1.30 6.57 10.37
C ILE A 150 0.41 5.48 9.76
N PHE A 151 -0.34 5.85 8.71
CA PHE A 151 -0.98 4.93 7.78
C PHE A 151 -0.40 5.15 6.38
N GLY A 152 -0.29 4.08 5.59
CA GLY A 152 0.27 4.11 4.24
C GLY A 152 1.58 3.34 4.12
N ASP A 153 2.01 2.70 5.21
CA ASP A 153 3.22 1.89 5.30
C ASP A 153 3.04 0.44 4.78
#